data_b38d2c99b6159827cba7d2105c0620ac
#
_entry.id   b38d2c99b6159827cba7d2105c0620ac
#
_cell.length_a   1.000
_cell.length_b   1.000
_cell.length_c   1.000
_cell.angle_alpha   90.00
_cell.angle_beta   90.00
_cell.angle_gamma   90.00
#
_symmetry.space_group_name_H-M   'P 1'
#
loop_
_entity.id
_entity.type
_entity.pdbx_description
1 polymer ?
#
loop_
_entity_poly.entity_id
_entity_poly.type
_entity_poly.pdbx_seq_one_letter_code
_entity_poly.pdbx_strand_id
1 'polypeptide(L)'
;MCAAPYNPPVKNEDFKIQVALEDYTNPGNFKSNPTIAAGDFKVSKDGGALANLTTLPAVEPASSVLVTILLSSTEMNADVVSVVCIDQTSPKEWADLVISIPTTA
;
A
#
# COMPACT_ATOMS: atom_id res chain seq x y z
N MET A 1 -0.27 -1.01 22.99
CA MET A 1 -0.01 -0.60 22.49
C MET A 1 0.76 0.22 22.17
N CYS A 2 1.21 0.53 21.73
CA CYS A 2 1.80 1.45 21.67
C CYS A 2 1.83 2.11 20.67
N ALA A 3 1.56 3.07 20.62
CA ALA A 3 1.51 3.91 19.60
C ALA A 3 2.72 4.66 19.50
N ALA A 4 3.74 4.05 19.50
CA ALA A 4 4.99 4.72 19.28
C ALA A 4 4.95 5.30 17.89
N PRO A 5 5.61 6.42 17.64
CA PRO A 5 5.69 6.95 16.28
C PRO A 5 6.34 5.98 15.31
N TYR A 6 7.02 5.01 15.82
CA TYR A 6 7.70 4.01 14.99
C TYR A 6 7.21 2.63 15.35
N ASN A 7 5.92 2.40 15.16
CA ASN A 7 5.41 1.06 15.34
C ASN A 7 6.05 0.16 14.30
N PRO A 8 6.79 -0.87 14.71
CA PRO A 8 7.32 -1.80 13.74
C PRO A 8 6.20 -2.63 13.14
N PRO A 9 6.35 -3.13 11.92
CA PRO A 9 5.37 -4.08 11.37
C PRO A 9 5.50 -5.41 12.08
N VAL A 10 4.48 -5.75 12.86
CA VAL A 10 4.46 -6.97 13.65
C VAL A 10 3.63 -8.03 12.95
N LYS A 11 4.18 -9.25 12.89
CA LYS A 11 3.52 -10.37 12.25
C LYS A 11 2.15 -10.61 12.90
N ASN A 12 1.13 -10.76 12.06
CA ASN A 12 -0.23 -11.06 12.49
C ASN A 12 -0.91 -9.93 13.28
N GLU A 13 -0.47 -8.68 13.07
CA GLU A 13 -1.11 -7.51 13.65
C GLU A 13 -1.37 -6.47 12.56
N ASP A 14 -2.43 -5.69 12.72
CA ASP A 14 -2.77 -4.64 11.77
C ASP A 14 -1.58 -3.67 11.59
N PHE A 15 -1.41 -3.19 10.38
CA PHE A 15 -0.32 -2.25 10.07
C PHE A 15 -0.83 -1.18 9.12
N LYS A 16 -0.43 0.06 9.37
CA LYS A 16 -0.85 1.20 8.59
C LYS A 16 0.38 1.94 8.08
N ILE A 17 0.43 2.21 6.79
CA ILE A 17 1.49 2.99 6.18
C ILE A 17 0.90 4.03 5.26
N GLN A 18 1.68 5.07 4.97
CA GLN A 18 1.32 6.07 3.99
C GLN A 18 2.40 6.16 2.93
N VAL A 19 1.97 6.26 1.67
CA VAL A 19 2.88 6.37 0.55
C VAL A 19 2.39 7.45 -0.39
N ALA A 20 3.28 7.92 -1.28
CA ALA A 20 2.92 8.80 -2.38
C ALA A 20 3.22 8.07 -3.68
N LEU A 21 2.37 8.28 -4.68
CA LEU A 21 2.48 7.61 -5.96
C LEU A 21 2.99 8.58 -7.01
N GLU A 22 3.99 8.16 -7.78
CA GLU A 22 4.57 9.00 -8.83
C GLU A 22 3.59 9.16 -9.98
N ASP A 23 3.40 10.39 -10.46
CA ASP A 23 2.50 10.67 -11.57
C ASP A 23 3.05 10.06 -12.85
N TYR A 24 2.26 9.23 -13.52
CA TYR A 24 2.70 8.51 -14.71
C TYR A 24 2.90 9.45 -15.89
N THR A 25 2.04 10.46 -16.03
CA THR A 25 2.12 11.38 -17.17
C THR A 25 3.07 12.55 -16.91
N ASN A 26 3.48 12.75 -15.65
CA ASN A 26 4.35 13.85 -15.26
C ASN A 26 5.42 13.35 -14.31
N PRO A 27 6.34 12.50 -14.76
CA PRO A 27 7.32 11.86 -13.91
C PRO A 27 8.16 12.89 -13.14
N GLY A 28 8.53 12.52 -11.90
CA GLY A 28 9.26 13.41 -11.03
C GLY A 28 8.36 14.17 -10.08
N ASN A 29 7.04 14.05 -10.22
CA ASN A 29 6.06 14.64 -9.31
C ASN A 29 5.16 13.54 -8.77
N PHE A 30 4.61 13.74 -7.56
CA PHE A 30 3.62 12.82 -7.02
C PHE A 30 2.26 13.09 -7.63
N LYS A 31 1.50 12.03 -7.82
CA LYS A 31 0.13 12.14 -8.32
C LYS A 31 -0.77 12.66 -7.21
N SER A 32 -1.41 13.79 -7.46
CA SER A 32 -2.35 14.38 -6.52
C SER A 32 -3.71 13.69 -6.65
N ASN A 33 -4.30 13.32 -5.53
CA ASN A 33 -5.63 12.72 -5.47
C ASN A 33 -5.79 11.53 -6.46
N PRO A 34 -4.93 10.51 -6.36
CA PRO A 34 -5.05 9.36 -7.28
C PRO A 34 -6.38 8.65 -7.09
N THR A 35 -6.92 8.12 -8.20
CA THR A 35 -8.15 7.33 -8.18
C THR A 35 -7.78 5.87 -7.89
N ILE A 36 -8.21 5.35 -6.76
CA ILE A 36 -7.85 4.00 -6.33
C ILE A 36 -9.06 3.09 -6.49
N ALA A 37 -8.86 2.01 -7.24
CA ALA A 37 -9.90 1.02 -7.49
C ALA A 37 -9.45 -0.35 -7.02
N ALA A 38 -10.41 -1.25 -6.83
CA ALA A 38 -10.10 -2.62 -6.44
C ALA A 38 -9.17 -3.27 -7.47
N GLY A 39 -8.14 -3.95 -6.99
CA GLY A 39 -7.16 -4.59 -7.87
C GLY A 39 -5.93 -3.73 -8.14
N ASP A 40 -5.98 -2.43 -7.83
CA ASP A 40 -4.81 -1.57 -8.00
C ASP A 40 -3.74 -1.84 -6.95
N PHE A 41 -4.15 -2.28 -5.76
CA PHE A 41 -3.24 -2.61 -4.67
C PHE A 41 -3.46 -4.07 -4.30
N LYS A 42 -2.38 -4.85 -4.35
CA LYS A 42 -2.42 -6.28 -4.03
C LYS A 42 -1.34 -6.62 -3.03
N VAL A 43 -1.55 -7.70 -2.29
CA VAL A 43 -0.61 -8.16 -1.27
C VAL A 43 -0.11 -9.54 -1.62
N SER A 44 1.19 -9.76 -1.41
CA SER A 44 1.81 -11.07 -1.48
C SER A 44 2.45 -11.37 -0.13
N LYS A 45 2.21 -12.57 0.39
CA LYS A 45 2.77 -13.00 1.66
C LYS A 45 3.83 -14.06 1.40
N ASP A 46 5.08 -13.78 1.81
CA ASP A 46 6.21 -14.70 1.65
C ASP A 46 6.36 -15.21 0.21
N GLY A 47 6.13 -14.33 -0.75
CA GLY A 47 6.25 -14.71 -2.16
C GLY A 47 5.08 -15.49 -2.70
N GLY A 48 3.97 -15.59 -1.96
CA GLY A 48 2.78 -16.29 -2.43
C GLY A 48 2.01 -15.50 -3.48
N ALA A 49 0.88 -16.04 -3.88
CA ALA A 49 0.05 -15.42 -4.92
C ALA A 49 -0.46 -14.05 -4.48
N LEU A 50 -0.58 -13.13 -5.44
CA LEU A 50 -1.11 -11.79 -5.17
C LEU A 50 -2.61 -11.86 -4.96
N ALA A 51 -3.10 -11.10 -3.98
CA ALA A 51 -4.52 -10.98 -3.69
C ALA A 51 -4.85 -9.53 -3.42
N ASN A 52 -6.08 -9.12 -3.73
CA ASN A 52 -6.52 -7.76 -3.46
C ASN A 52 -6.49 -7.49 -1.96
N LEU A 53 -6.22 -6.24 -1.59
CA LEU A 53 -6.28 -5.84 -0.20
C LEU A 53 -7.72 -5.91 0.31
N THR A 54 -7.87 -6.32 1.57
CA THR A 54 -9.18 -6.37 2.22
C THR A 54 -9.77 -4.97 2.33
N THR A 55 -8.94 -3.99 2.69
CA THR A 55 -9.35 -2.60 2.80
C THR A 55 -8.76 -1.80 1.66
N LEU A 56 -9.61 -1.15 0.87
CA LEU A 56 -9.14 -0.31 -0.23
C LEU A 56 -8.36 0.88 0.34
N PRO A 57 -7.14 1.14 -0.14
CA PRO A 57 -6.39 2.31 0.31
C PRO A 57 -7.16 3.61 0.03
N ALA A 58 -6.91 4.61 0.85
CA ALA A 58 -7.61 5.88 0.75
C ALA A 58 -6.64 7.04 0.71
N VAL A 59 -7.03 8.10 -0.01
CA VAL A 59 -6.25 9.35 -0.05
C VAL A 59 -6.56 10.14 1.21
N GLU A 60 -5.55 10.36 2.06
CA GLU A 60 -5.68 11.08 3.32
C GLU A 60 -4.46 11.95 3.56
N PRO A 61 -4.61 13.25 3.78
CA PRO A 61 -5.85 14.02 3.75
C PRO A 61 -6.47 14.06 2.34
N ALA A 62 -7.75 14.39 2.30
CA ALA A 62 -8.50 14.38 1.04
C ALA A 62 -7.81 15.22 -0.02
N SER A 63 -7.80 14.71 -1.25
CA SER A 63 -7.25 15.38 -2.42
C SER A 63 -5.75 15.67 -2.33
N SER A 64 -5.04 14.96 -1.46
CA SER A 64 -3.59 15.13 -1.32
C SER A 64 -2.84 14.07 -2.13
N VAL A 65 -1.52 14.07 -2.01
CA VAL A 65 -0.67 13.05 -2.63
C VAL A 65 -0.49 11.82 -1.74
N LEU A 66 -0.96 11.86 -0.50
CA LEU A 66 -0.73 10.77 0.44
C LEU A 66 -1.82 9.71 0.32
N VAL A 67 -1.39 8.46 0.21
CA VAL A 67 -2.28 7.30 0.17
C VAL A 67 -2.04 6.48 1.43
N THR A 68 -3.10 6.25 2.19
CA THR A 68 -3.03 5.45 3.41
C THR A 68 -3.40 4.01 3.08
N ILE A 69 -2.51 3.08 3.41
CA ILE A 69 -2.70 1.66 3.19
C ILE A 69 -2.88 0.99 4.55
N LEU A 70 -4.01 0.31 4.73
CA LEU A 70 -4.29 -0.48 5.93
C LEU A 70 -4.16 -1.94 5.59
N LEU A 71 -3.27 -2.63 6.31
CA LEU A 71 -3.09 -4.07 6.16
C LEU A 71 -3.67 -4.75 7.39
N SER A 72 -4.55 -5.73 7.18
CA SER A 72 -5.18 -6.45 8.28
C SER A 72 -4.19 -7.42 8.91
N SER A 73 -4.54 -7.91 10.10
CA SER A 73 -3.71 -8.91 10.78
C SER A 73 -3.50 -10.14 9.93
N THR A 74 -4.53 -10.54 9.18
CA THR A 74 -4.41 -11.70 8.29
C THR A 74 -3.43 -11.41 7.14
N GLU A 75 -3.49 -10.20 6.58
CA GLU A 75 -2.55 -9.79 5.52
C GLU A 75 -1.12 -9.68 6.05
N MET A 76 -0.97 -9.37 7.32
CA MET A 76 0.35 -9.24 7.97
C MET A 76 0.87 -10.56 8.53
N ASN A 77 0.16 -11.66 8.34
CA ASN A 77 0.58 -12.95 8.88
C ASN A 77 1.59 -13.63 7.95
N ALA A 78 2.78 -13.06 7.89
CA ALA A 78 3.88 -13.55 7.05
C ALA A 78 5.18 -12.94 7.54
N ASP A 79 6.30 -13.52 7.14
CA ASP A 79 7.62 -12.97 7.46
C ASP A 79 7.94 -11.74 6.61
N VAL A 80 7.52 -11.77 5.35
CA VAL A 80 7.65 -10.62 4.46
C VAL A 80 6.31 -10.39 3.76
N VAL A 81 5.80 -9.18 3.88
CA VAL A 81 4.56 -8.77 3.21
C VAL A 81 4.92 -7.77 2.13
N SER A 82 4.54 -8.05 0.90
CA SER A 82 4.81 -7.15 -0.22
C SER A 82 3.50 -6.58 -0.74
N VAL A 83 3.44 -5.27 -0.91
CA VAL A 83 2.28 -4.60 -1.49
C VAL A 83 2.65 -4.13 -2.88
N VAL A 84 1.90 -4.57 -3.88
CA VAL A 84 2.14 -4.24 -5.28
C VAL A 84 1.08 -3.24 -5.70
N CYS A 85 1.53 -2.06 -6.12
CA CYS A 85 0.66 -0.94 -6.46
C CYS A 85 0.77 -0.68 -7.96
N ILE A 86 -0.17 -1.21 -8.73
CA ILE A 86 -0.18 -1.08 -10.19
C ILE A 86 -1.57 -0.58 -10.60
N ASP A 87 -1.61 0.60 -11.23
CA ASP A 87 -2.87 1.16 -11.71
C ASP A 87 -3.39 0.29 -12.86
N GLN A 88 -4.56 -0.29 -12.69
CA GLN A 88 -5.17 -1.18 -13.68
C GLN A 88 -5.99 -0.40 -14.71
N THR A 89 -6.17 0.90 -14.52
CA THR A 89 -6.93 1.70 -15.47
C THR A 89 -6.04 2.14 -16.63
N SER A 90 -6.68 2.50 -17.73
CA SER A 90 -5.99 3.03 -18.90
C SER A 90 -6.64 4.37 -19.27
N PRO A 91 -5.87 5.45 -19.34
CA PRO A 91 -4.43 5.55 -19.09
C PRO A 91 -4.08 5.46 -17.61
N LYS A 92 -2.86 5.03 -17.33
CA LYS A 92 -2.39 4.94 -15.94
C LYS A 92 -2.24 6.32 -15.32
N GLU A 93 -2.58 6.41 -14.04
CA GLU A 93 -2.41 7.63 -13.27
C GLU A 93 -1.06 7.68 -12.56
N TRP A 94 -0.54 6.53 -12.14
CA TRP A 94 0.74 6.49 -11.43
C TRP A 94 1.62 5.37 -11.93
N ALA A 95 2.93 5.50 -11.64
CA ALA A 95 3.91 4.49 -11.97
C ALA A 95 3.84 3.32 -10.99
N ASP A 96 4.19 2.14 -11.46
CA ASP A 96 4.17 0.93 -10.63
C ASP A 96 5.08 1.10 -9.42
N LEU A 97 4.64 0.57 -8.28
CA LEU A 97 5.38 0.65 -7.02
C LEU A 97 5.22 -0.65 -6.25
N VAL A 98 6.31 -1.12 -5.65
CA VAL A 98 6.27 -2.27 -4.75
C VAL A 98 6.83 -1.84 -3.40
N ILE A 99 6.09 -2.18 -2.33
CA ILE A 99 6.51 -1.90 -0.97
C ILE A 99 6.76 -3.24 -0.28
N SER A 100 7.98 -3.46 0.19
CA SER A 100 8.33 -4.70 0.88
C SER A 100 8.41 -4.43 2.38
N ILE A 101 7.70 -5.24 3.15
CA ILE A 101 7.54 -5.03 4.60
C ILE A 101 8.00 -6.29 5.32
N PRO A 102 9.24 -6.36 5.77
CA PRO A 102 9.68 -7.44 6.67
C PRO A 102 8.99 -7.25 8.02
N THR A 103 8.42 -8.31 8.55
CA THR A 103 7.72 -8.23 9.83
C THR A 103 8.61 -8.70 10.97
N THR A 104 8.27 -8.26 12.19
CA THR A 104 8.89 -8.76 13.41
C THR A 104 7.96 -9.78 14.06
N ALA A 105 8.55 -10.63 14.87
CA ALA A 105 7.76 -11.64 15.59
C ALA A 105 7.01 -11.04 16.77
#